data_fc480b2ce60d090d943cf225940ef3c0
#
_entry.id   fc480b2ce60d090d943cf225940ef3c0
#
_cell.length_a   1.000
_cell.length_b   1.000
_cell.length_c   1.000
_cell.angle_alpha   90.00
_cell.angle_beta   90.00
_cell.angle_gamma   90.00
#
_symmetry.space_group_name_H-M   'P 1'
#
loop_
_entity.id
_entity.type
_entity.pdbx_description
1 polymer ?
#
loop_
_entity_poly.entity_id
_entity_poly.type
_entity_poly.pdbx_seq_one_letter_code
_entity_poly.pdbx_strand_id
1 'polypeptide(L)'
;MESEAEHAEIDCRKLKNYWVSQPLNNKFGRLGCIELLNLNNRTDEQVKTLCKLFSTFYDMLVNMEQLGIAPSKVILPVLGSGNQNIELCYIIPPLINQCMRALAEIECLEKITFCDYDIEKVEKLVSMLESTDNINQNSDVFISYCSAQREYADCLRKMLTERGVKCWMAPYSIPTGSSYQTEIPSALSNTPNVLLVLSKEAETSRWVQKE
;
A
#
# COMPACT_ATOMS: atom_id res chain seq x y z
N MET A 1 23.13 -9.38 -10.46
CA MET A 1 22.65 -8.42 -9.42
C MET A 1 23.76 -7.79 -8.61
N GLU A 2 24.79 -8.53 -8.14
CA GLU A 2 25.94 -7.92 -7.43
C GLU A 2 26.72 -6.91 -8.29
N SER A 3 26.94 -7.20 -9.58
CA SER A 3 27.66 -6.28 -10.48
C SER A 3 26.90 -4.98 -10.80
N GLU A 4 25.59 -4.96 -10.70
CA GLU A 4 24.77 -3.77 -10.97
C GLU A 4 24.64 -2.88 -9.75
N ALA A 5 24.77 -3.45 -8.54
CA ALA A 5 24.82 -2.69 -7.30
C ALA A 5 26.12 -1.86 -7.15
N GLU A 6 27.20 -2.25 -7.82
CA GLU A 6 28.44 -1.45 -7.87
C GLU A 6 28.30 -0.16 -8.68
N HIS A 7 27.32 -0.09 -9.58
CA HIS A 7 27.01 1.04 -10.46
C HIS A 7 25.68 1.70 -10.09
N ALA A 8 25.30 1.67 -8.81
CA ALA A 8 24.10 2.34 -8.32
C ALA A 8 24.22 3.87 -8.48
N GLU A 9 23.20 4.51 -9.03
CA GLU A 9 23.08 5.97 -9.05
C GLU A 9 22.59 6.49 -7.68
N ILE A 10 21.71 5.73 -7.04
CA ILE A 10 21.29 5.95 -5.66
C ILE A 10 21.65 4.71 -4.85
N ASP A 11 22.45 4.88 -3.82
CA ASP A 11 22.79 3.81 -2.88
C ASP A 11 22.38 4.22 -1.45
N CYS A 12 21.23 3.73 -1.03
CA CYS A 12 20.68 3.91 0.33
C CYS A 12 20.66 2.60 1.13
N ARG A 13 21.45 1.58 0.75
CA ARG A 13 21.47 0.26 1.43
C ARG A 13 21.76 0.36 2.91
N LYS A 14 22.69 1.21 3.33
CA LYS A 14 23.06 1.39 4.75
C LYS A 14 21.99 2.05 5.61
N LEU A 15 21.13 2.86 5.03
CA LEU A 15 20.15 3.68 5.76
C LEU A 15 18.71 3.19 5.58
N LYS A 16 18.36 2.79 4.35
CA LYS A 16 16.98 2.51 3.95
C LYS A 16 16.80 1.19 3.19
N ASN A 17 17.84 0.37 3.10
CA ASN A 17 17.82 -0.96 2.48
C ASN A 17 17.37 -0.98 1.00
N TYR A 18 17.72 0.04 0.21
CA TYR A 18 17.45 0.04 -1.22
C TYR A 18 18.59 0.70 -2.01
N TRP A 19 18.61 0.39 -3.30
CA TRP A 19 19.46 1.07 -4.29
C TRP A 19 18.74 1.17 -5.64
N VAL A 20 19.15 2.12 -6.48
CA VAL A 20 18.62 2.33 -7.83
C VAL A 20 19.80 2.36 -8.79
N SER A 21 19.71 1.61 -9.90
CA SER A 21 20.75 1.56 -10.93
C SER A 21 20.84 2.88 -11.70
N GLN A 22 21.94 3.07 -12.39
CA GLN A 22 22.02 4.01 -13.50
C GLN A 22 21.05 3.61 -14.62
N PRO A 23 20.76 4.49 -15.60
CA PRO A 23 19.94 4.15 -16.74
C PRO A 23 20.44 2.89 -17.44
N LEU A 24 19.57 1.93 -17.63
CA LEU A 24 19.86 0.70 -18.35
C LEU A 24 19.59 0.91 -19.83
N ASN A 25 20.48 0.44 -20.70
CA ASN A 25 20.28 0.48 -22.15
C ASN A 25 19.30 -0.61 -22.61
N ASN A 26 18.15 -0.72 -21.96
CA ASN A 26 17.12 -1.69 -22.25
C ASN A 26 15.71 -1.08 -22.09
N LYS A 27 14.68 -1.92 -22.20
CA LYS A 27 13.26 -1.51 -22.12
C LYS A 27 12.83 -0.95 -20.75
N PHE A 28 13.61 -1.21 -19.69
CA PHE A 28 13.18 -0.93 -18.32
C PHE A 28 13.77 0.37 -17.75
N GLY A 29 14.53 1.11 -18.48
CA GLY A 29 15.08 2.37 -17.97
C GLY A 29 16.01 2.19 -16.77
N ARG A 30 15.48 1.88 -15.58
CA ARG A 30 16.25 1.69 -14.33
C ARG A 30 15.75 0.47 -13.55
N LEU A 31 16.62 -0.09 -12.72
CA LEU A 31 16.28 -1.15 -11.77
C LEU A 31 16.33 -0.56 -10.36
N GLY A 32 15.23 -0.66 -9.63
CA GLY A 32 15.17 -0.42 -8.18
C GLY A 32 15.23 -1.75 -7.44
N CYS A 33 16.09 -1.87 -6.46
CA CYS A 33 16.18 -3.05 -5.61
C CYS A 33 16.01 -2.68 -4.15
N ILE A 34 15.15 -3.43 -3.46
CA ILE A 34 14.92 -3.29 -2.03
C ILE A 34 15.40 -4.56 -1.35
N GLU A 35 16.31 -4.40 -0.40
CA GLU A 35 16.87 -5.52 0.35
C GLU A 35 15.93 -5.90 1.50
N LEU A 36 15.43 -7.14 1.45
CA LEU A 36 14.64 -7.72 2.53
C LEU A 36 15.58 -8.23 3.62
N LEU A 37 15.44 -7.68 4.81
CA LEU A 37 16.04 -8.26 6.00
C LEU A 37 15.29 -9.55 6.38
N ASN A 38 16.01 -10.58 6.84
CA ASN A 38 15.45 -11.87 7.23
C ASN A 38 14.21 -11.71 8.11
N LEU A 39 13.10 -12.27 7.65
CA LEU A 39 11.87 -12.36 8.43
C LEU A 39 12.02 -13.51 9.44
N ASN A 40 12.18 -13.18 10.70
CA ASN A 40 12.08 -14.17 11.78
C ASN A 40 10.65 -14.72 11.85
N ASN A 41 10.50 -16.00 12.23
CA ASN A 41 9.25 -16.79 12.20
C ASN A 41 8.12 -16.31 13.15
N ARG A 42 8.07 -15.05 13.56
CA ARG A 42 7.01 -14.49 14.39
C ARG A 42 6.08 -13.62 13.54
N THR A 43 4.80 -13.93 13.54
CA THR A 43 3.76 -13.27 12.72
C THR A 43 3.75 -11.74 12.90
N ASP A 44 3.90 -11.24 14.11
CA ASP A 44 3.89 -9.80 14.38
C ASP A 44 5.11 -9.06 13.80
N GLU A 45 6.28 -9.72 13.79
CA GLU A 45 7.48 -9.18 13.16
C GLU A 45 7.40 -9.21 11.62
N GLN A 46 6.73 -10.22 11.07
CA GLN A 46 6.51 -10.34 9.64
C GLN A 46 5.66 -9.17 9.11
N VAL A 47 4.56 -8.85 9.77
CA VAL A 47 3.70 -7.72 9.40
C VAL A 47 4.46 -6.39 9.47
N LYS A 48 5.22 -6.15 10.54
CA LYS A 48 6.06 -4.95 10.68
C LYS A 48 7.11 -4.85 9.57
N THR A 49 7.73 -5.96 9.21
CA THR A 49 8.74 -6.00 8.15
C THR A 49 8.12 -5.76 6.78
N LEU A 50 6.92 -6.28 6.51
CA LEU A 50 6.17 -5.96 5.31
C LEU A 50 5.80 -4.48 5.22
N CYS A 51 5.29 -3.90 6.30
CA CYS A 51 5.01 -2.46 6.35
C CYS A 51 6.27 -1.62 6.07
N LYS A 52 7.41 -2.04 6.61
CA LYS A 52 8.70 -1.39 6.34
C LYS A 52 9.14 -1.56 4.88
N LEU A 53 8.96 -2.75 4.30
CA LEU A 53 9.26 -3.00 2.90
C LEU A 53 8.46 -2.06 1.98
N PHE A 54 7.15 -1.94 2.23
CA PHE A 54 6.28 -1.11 1.40
C PHE A 54 6.54 0.38 1.60
N SER A 55 6.84 0.82 2.82
CA SER A 55 7.28 2.21 3.04
C SER A 55 8.65 2.50 2.40
N THR A 56 9.56 1.52 2.37
CA THR A 56 10.83 1.65 1.67
C THR A 56 10.65 1.80 0.15
N PHE A 57 9.69 1.08 -0.43
CA PHE A 57 9.32 1.23 -1.83
C PHE A 57 8.84 2.67 -2.13
N TYR A 58 7.93 3.19 -1.32
CA TYR A 58 7.46 4.57 -1.44
C TYR A 58 8.61 5.59 -1.28
N ASP A 59 9.42 5.45 -0.23
CA ASP A 59 10.57 6.32 0.04
C ASP A 59 11.59 6.33 -1.10
N MET A 60 11.80 5.17 -1.75
CA MET A 60 12.67 5.05 -2.92
C MET A 60 12.15 5.92 -4.08
N LEU A 61 10.86 5.85 -4.37
CA LEU A 61 10.25 6.65 -5.44
C LEU A 61 10.28 8.15 -5.14
N VAL A 62 9.99 8.56 -3.91
CA VAL A 62 10.10 9.96 -3.46
C VAL A 62 11.53 10.48 -3.59
N ASN A 63 12.52 9.68 -3.21
CA ASN A 63 13.92 10.08 -3.35
C ASN A 63 14.34 10.22 -4.82
N MET A 64 13.85 9.32 -5.69
CA MET A 64 14.05 9.45 -7.14
C MET A 64 13.44 10.75 -7.68
N GLU A 65 12.25 11.13 -7.23
CA GLU A 65 11.61 12.39 -7.62
C GLU A 65 12.44 13.60 -7.19
N GLN A 66 12.88 13.62 -5.94
CA GLN A 66 13.73 14.71 -5.40
C GLN A 66 15.05 14.89 -6.18
N LEU A 67 15.55 13.82 -6.78
CA LEU A 67 16.74 13.82 -7.63
C LEU A 67 16.44 14.08 -9.11
N GLY A 68 15.16 14.28 -9.48
CA GLY A 68 14.74 14.53 -10.86
C GLY A 68 14.81 13.30 -11.78
N ILE A 69 14.81 12.09 -11.22
CA ILE A 69 14.94 10.82 -11.97
C ILE A 69 13.77 9.87 -11.74
N ALA A 70 12.67 10.35 -11.16
CA ALA A 70 11.50 9.53 -10.90
C ALA A 70 10.88 9.00 -12.20
N PRO A 71 10.45 7.73 -12.21
CA PRO A 71 9.84 7.14 -13.39
C PRO A 71 8.38 7.55 -13.53
N SER A 72 7.91 7.69 -14.78
CA SER A 72 6.48 7.83 -15.04
C SER A 72 5.73 6.49 -14.95
N LYS A 73 6.43 5.38 -15.09
CA LYS A 73 5.86 4.03 -15.03
C LYS A 73 6.74 3.10 -14.21
N VAL A 74 6.12 2.35 -13.31
CA VAL A 74 6.79 1.35 -12.46
C VAL A 74 6.20 -0.02 -12.72
N ILE A 75 7.05 -1.02 -12.81
CA ILE A 75 6.66 -2.44 -12.84
C ILE A 75 7.26 -3.09 -11.60
N LEU A 76 6.45 -3.78 -10.82
CA LEU A 76 6.88 -4.48 -9.62
C LEU A 76 6.16 -5.83 -9.45
N PRO A 77 6.82 -6.84 -8.85
CA PRO A 77 6.14 -8.05 -8.42
C PRO A 77 5.22 -7.77 -7.23
N VAL A 78 4.45 -8.76 -6.80
CA VAL A 78 3.76 -8.70 -5.50
C VAL A 78 4.82 -8.79 -4.39
N LEU A 79 5.31 -7.63 -3.96
CA LEU A 79 6.41 -7.55 -2.99
C LEU A 79 6.06 -8.28 -1.69
N GLY A 80 6.99 -9.09 -1.18
CA GLY A 80 6.81 -9.86 0.05
C GLY A 80 6.09 -11.20 -0.12
N SER A 81 5.61 -11.55 -1.33
CA SER A 81 4.90 -12.81 -1.61
C SER A 81 5.80 -13.99 -1.97
N GLY A 82 7.12 -13.88 -1.77
CA GLY A 82 8.10 -14.95 -2.06
C GLY A 82 7.98 -16.13 -1.09
N ASN A 83 9.11 -16.84 -0.85
CA ASN A 83 9.19 -18.06 -0.02
C ASN A 83 8.93 -17.84 1.50
N GLN A 84 8.17 -16.83 1.87
CA GLN A 84 8.02 -16.43 3.28
C GLN A 84 6.73 -16.96 3.93
N ASN A 85 5.93 -17.74 3.22
CA ASN A 85 4.66 -18.32 3.70
C ASN A 85 3.70 -17.31 4.35
N ILE A 86 3.71 -16.05 3.87
CA ILE A 86 2.78 -15.03 4.33
C ILE A 86 1.57 -15.04 3.40
N GLU A 87 0.38 -15.10 3.98
CA GLU A 87 -0.85 -15.07 3.20
C GLU A 87 -1.02 -13.75 2.45
N LEU A 88 -1.47 -13.82 1.20
CA LEU A 88 -1.63 -12.66 0.31
C LEU A 88 -2.60 -11.61 0.87
N CYS A 89 -3.57 -12.00 1.70
CA CYS A 89 -4.49 -11.08 2.37
C CYS A 89 -3.80 -10.10 3.33
N TYR A 90 -2.61 -10.44 3.84
CA TYR A 90 -1.80 -9.53 4.67
C TYR A 90 -0.83 -8.69 3.86
N ILE A 91 -0.53 -9.10 2.63
CA ILE A 91 0.44 -8.45 1.74
C ILE A 91 -0.23 -7.43 0.82
N ILE A 92 -1.29 -7.86 0.12
CA ILE A 92 -1.87 -7.10 -0.98
C ILE A 92 -2.46 -5.75 -0.53
N PRO A 93 -3.30 -5.65 0.51
CA PRO A 93 -3.90 -4.37 0.88
C PRO A 93 -2.87 -3.28 1.27
N PRO A 94 -1.87 -3.54 2.14
CA PRO A 94 -0.88 -2.52 2.47
C PRO A 94 0.06 -2.19 1.30
N LEU A 95 0.33 -3.12 0.40
CA LEU A 95 1.11 -2.87 -0.81
C LEU A 95 0.35 -1.94 -1.77
N ILE A 96 -0.92 -2.23 -2.05
CA ILE A 96 -1.80 -1.38 -2.86
C ILE A 96 -1.87 0.03 -2.27
N ASN A 97 -2.03 0.15 -0.95
CA ASN A 97 -2.10 1.43 -0.28
C ASN A 97 -0.84 2.29 -0.52
N GLN A 98 0.36 1.71 -0.45
CA GLN A 98 1.59 2.46 -0.74
C GLN A 98 1.72 2.80 -2.23
N CYS A 99 1.26 1.92 -3.12
CA CYS A 99 1.22 2.21 -4.55
C CYS A 99 0.28 3.37 -4.87
N MET A 100 -0.91 3.39 -4.26
CA MET A 100 -1.88 4.47 -4.42
C MET A 100 -1.36 5.80 -3.86
N ARG A 101 -0.72 5.74 -2.71
CA ARG A 101 -0.06 6.90 -2.13
C ARG A 101 1.02 7.45 -3.06
N ALA A 102 1.84 6.58 -3.64
CA ALA A 102 2.86 6.99 -4.59
C ALA A 102 2.25 7.65 -5.84
N LEU A 103 1.17 7.07 -6.40
CA LEU A 103 0.44 7.63 -7.54
C LEU A 103 -0.23 8.99 -7.23
N ALA A 104 -0.61 9.22 -5.97
CA ALA A 104 -1.26 10.47 -5.57
C ALA A 104 -0.27 11.59 -5.22
N GLU A 105 0.91 11.25 -4.72
CA GLU A 105 1.87 12.23 -4.18
C GLU A 105 3.07 12.51 -5.11
N ILE A 106 3.40 11.61 -6.04
CA ILE A 106 4.52 11.75 -6.99
C ILE A 106 3.98 12.22 -8.32
N GLU A 107 4.25 13.48 -8.67
CA GLU A 107 3.63 14.16 -9.82
C GLU A 107 3.90 13.48 -11.17
N CYS A 108 5.09 12.93 -11.37
CA CYS A 108 5.47 12.31 -12.64
C CYS A 108 5.05 10.84 -12.76
N LEU A 109 4.58 10.21 -11.69
CA LEU A 109 4.22 8.79 -11.69
C LEU A 109 2.78 8.59 -12.19
N GLU A 110 2.66 8.06 -13.40
CA GLU A 110 1.37 7.85 -14.09
C GLU A 110 0.81 6.44 -13.89
N LYS A 111 1.70 5.44 -13.71
CA LYS A 111 1.29 4.03 -13.74
C LYS A 111 2.18 3.14 -12.89
N ILE A 112 1.54 2.27 -12.10
CA ILE A 112 2.16 1.13 -11.46
C ILE A 112 1.54 -0.15 -12.01
N THR A 113 2.39 -1.07 -12.49
CA THR A 113 1.97 -2.35 -13.05
C THR A 113 2.50 -3.49 -12.19
N PHE A 114 1.61 -4.34 -11.71
CA PHE A 114 2.02 -5.57 -11.06
C PHE A 114 2.33 -6.64 -12.09
N CYS A 115 3.43 -7.39 -11.86
CA CYS A 115 3.86 -8.49 -12.69
C CYS A 115 4.29 -9.65 -11.80
N ASP A 116 3.62 -10.78 -11.87
CA ASP A 116 4.01 -11.99 -11.16
C ASP A 116 3.88 -13.19 -12.12
N TYR A 117 4.69 -14.22 -11.91
CA TYR A 117 4.64 -15.46 -12.68
C TYR A 117 3.59 -16.44 -12.14
N ASP A 118 3.13 -16.23 -10.91
CA ASP A 118 2.13 -17.05 -10.23
C ASP A 118 0.73 -16.52 -10.52
N ILE A 119 -0.03 -17.27 -11.30
CA ILE A 119 -1.36 -16.88 -11.74
C ILE A 119 -2.33 -16.72 -10.56
N GLU A 120 -2.21 -17.56 -9.51
CA GLU A 120 -3.09 -17.49 -8.34
C GLU A 120 -2.89 -16.18 -7.58
N LYS A 121 -1.66 -15.67 -7.51
CA LYS A 121 -1.36 -14.36 -6.92
C LYS A 121 -1.98 -13.23 -7.73
N VAL A 122 -1.89 -13.31 -9.05
CA VAL A 122 -2.46 -12.31 -9.95
C VAL A 122 -3.99 -12.29 -9.83
N GLU A 123 -4.64 -13.45 -9.86
CA GLU A 123 -6.10 -13.57 -9.69
C GLU A 123 -6.55 -13.03 -8.33
N LYS A 124 -5.82 -13.33 -7.27
CA LYS A 124 -6.11 -12.80 -5.93
C LYS A 124 -5.97 -11.29 -5.87
N LEU A 125 -4.91 -10.75 -6.49
CA LEU A 125 -4.70 -9.29 -6.58
C LEU A 125 -5.86 -8.62 -7.33
N VAL A 126 -6.24 -9.15 -8.50
CA VAL A 126 -7.35 -8.63 -9.30
C VAL A 126 -8.65 -8.67 -8.52
N SER A 127 -8.97 -9.81 -7.88
CA SER A 127 -10.21 -9.95 -7.10
C SER A 127 -10.28 -8.95 -5.93
N MET A 128 -9.15 -8.62 -5.31
CA MET A 128 -9.08 -7.62 -4.24
C MET A 128 -9.22 -6.19 -4.77
N LEU A 129 -8.68 -5.89 -5.94
CA LEU A 129 -8.85 -4.58 -6.59
C LEU A 129 -10.31 -4.36 -7.02
N GLU A 130 -10.92 -5.36 -7.67
CA GLU A 130 -12.33 -5.29 -8.11
C GLU A 130 -13.32 -5.21 -6.94
N SER A 131 -13.03 -5.90 -5.82
CA SER A 131 -13.86 -5.78 -4.61
C SER A 131 -13.81 -4.38 -4.01
N THR A 132 -12.70 -3.68 -4.15
CA THR A 132 -12.55 -2.29 -3.69
C THR A 132 -13.43 -1.33 -4.50
N ASP A 133 -13.51 -1.51 -5.83
CA ASP A 133 -14.35 -0.69 -6.70
C ASP A 133 -15.86 -0.88 -6.43
N ASN A 134 -16.28 -2.09 -6.07
CA ASN A 134 -17.68 -2.42 -5.77
C ASN A 134 -18.16 -1.94 -4.38
N ILE A 135 -17.26 -1.76 -3.41
CA ILE A 135 -17.60 -1.34 -2.05
C ILE A 135 -18.03 0.13 -2.01
N ASN A 136 -17.53 0.95 -2.97
CA ASN A 136 -17.76 2.40 -2.95
C ASN A 136 -19.18 2.84 -3.34
N GLN A 137 -20.00 1.96 -3.94
CA GLN A 137 -21.30 2.39 -4.45
C GLN A 137 -22.48 2.20 -3.48
N ASN A 138 -22.35 1.39 -2.40
CA ASN A 138 -23.43 1.16 -1.43
C ASN A 138 -22.91 0.57 -0.11
N SER A 139 -22.18 1.35 0.66
CA SER A 139 -21.73 0.93 1.99
C SER A 139 -22.77 1.26 3.05
N ASP A 140 -22.99 0.33 3.99
CA ASP A 140 -23.92 0.48 5.09
C ASP A 140 -23.30 1.26 6.26
N VAL A 141 -21.98 1.11 6.43
CA VAL A 141 -21.23 1.69 7.55
C VAL A 141 -19.88 2.24 7.07
N PHE A 142 -19.60 3.48 7.46
CA PHE A 142 -18.28 4.10 7.35
C PHE A 142 -17.51 3.89 8.66
N ILE A 143 -16.33 3.26 8.60
CA ILE A 143 -15.48 3.04 9.77
C ILE A 143 -14.41 4.11 9.84
N SER A 144 -14.54 5.04 10.78
CA SER A 144 -13.56 6.07 11.10
C SER A 144 -12.63 5.60 12.22
N TYR A 145 -11.32 5.72 12.03
CA TYR A 145 -10.32 5.30 13.01
C TYR A 145 -9.01 6.04 12.79
N CYS A 146 -8.18 6.15 13.83
CA CYS A 146 -6.82 6.62 13.66
C CYS A 146 -5.86 5.44 13.37
N SER A 147 -4.74 5.72 12.71
CA SER A 147 -3.78 4.69 12.27
C SER A 147 -3.25 3.79 13.39
N ALA A 148 -3.23 4.28 14.63
CA ALA A 148 -2.82 3.50 15.80
C ALA A 148 -3.82 2.37 16.16
N GLN A 149 -5.09 2.49 15.75
CA GLN A 149 -6.14 1.50 16.01
C GLN A 149 -6.46 0.63 14.80
N ARG A 150 -5.59 0.59 13.81
CA ARG A 150 -5.84 -0.12 12.55
C ARG A 150 -6.20 -1.60 12.75
N GLU A 151 -5.45 -2.32 13.59
CA GLU A 151 -5.70 -3.75 13.85
C GLU A 151 -7.11 -3.97 14.45
N TYR A 152 -7.51 -3.10 15.36
CA TYR A 152 -8.84 -3.15 15.95
C TYR A 152 -9.93 -2.83 14.92
N ALA A 153 -9.74 -1.80 14.11
CA ALA A 153 -10.66 -1.43 13.04
C ALA A 153 -10.78 -2.51 11.97
N ASP A 154 -9.69 -3.19 11.63
CA ASP A 154 -9.69 -4.34 10.71
C ASP A 154 -10.49 -5.53 11.26
N CYS A 155 -10.30 -5.84 12.55
CA CYS A 155 -11.08 -6.88 13.24
C CYS A 155 -12.57 -6.54 13.21
N LEU A 156 -12.92 -5.30 13.51
CA LEU A 156 -14.28 -4.82 13.51
C LEU A 156 -14.93 -4.89 12.11
N ARG A 157 -14.21 -4.43 11.08
CA ARG A 157 -14.64 -4.55 9.68
C ARG A 157 -14.92 -6.00 9.31
N LYS A 158 -14.01 -6.93 9.66
CA LYS A 158 -14.17 -8.36 9.40
C LYS A 158 -15.43 -8.92 10.06
N MET A 159 -15.62 -8.62 11.34
CA MET A 159 -16.81 -9.07 12.10
C MET A 159 -18.12 -8.55 11.51
N LEU A 160 -18.15 -7.31 11.03
CA LEU A 160 -19.31 -6.71 10.39
C LEU A 160 -19.57 -7.35 9.01
N THR A 161 -18.52 -7.53 8.22
CA THR A 161 -18.62 -8.14 6.88
C THR A 161 -19.10 -9.60 6.97
N GLU A 162 -18.65 -10.37 7.95
CA GLU A 162 -19.14 -11.75 8.20
C GLU A 162 -20.63 -11.80 8.54
N ARG A 163 -21.21 -10.67 8.97
CA ARG A 163 -22.64 -10.51 9.23
C ARG A 163 -23.42 -9.85 8.10
N GLY A 164 -22.77 -9.71 6.93
CA GLY A 164 -23.41 -9.16 5.73
C GLY A 164 -23.44 -7.62 5.68
N VAL A 165 -22.81 -6.92 6.63
CA VAL A 165 -22.73 -5.46 6.63
C VAL A 165 -21.62 -4.99 5.69
N LYS A 166 -21.95 -4.14 4.73
CA LYS A 166 -20.98 -3.55 3.80
C LYS A 166 -20.29 -2.37 4.48
N CYS A 167 -18.99 -2.51 4.69
CA CYS A 167 -18.21 -1.50 5.39
C CYS A 167 -17.35 -0.69 4.42
N TRP A 168 -17.41 0.62 4.51
CA TRP A 168 -16.40 1.51 3.96
C TRP A 168 -15.33 1.80 5.01
N MET A 169 -14.08 1.60 4.66
CA MET A 169 -12.94 1.85 5.54
C MET A 169 -11.69 2.15 4.71
N ALA A 170 -11.05 3.29 4.94
CA ALA A 170 -9.74 3.57 4.35
C ALA A 170 -8.68 2.62 4.94
N PRO A 171 -7.70 2.14 4.15
CA PRO A 171 -7.50 2.41 2.72
C PRO A 171 -8.25 1.47 1.79
N TYR A 172 -8.92 0.43 2.31
CA TYR A 172 -9.46 -0.69 1.52
C TYR A 172 -10.56 -0.29 0.54
N SER A 173 -11.32 0.75 0.87
CA SER A 173 -12.47 1.20 0.11
C SER A 173 -12.19 2.39 -0.80
N ILE A 174 -10.93 2.84 -0.88
CA ILE A 174 -10.54 3.95 -1.75
C ILE A 174 -10.21 3.41 -3.14
N PRO A 175 -10.87 3.89 -4.20
CA PRO A 175 -10.60 3.43 -5.56
C PRO A 175 -9.16 3.68 -5.99
N THR A 176 -8.65 2.80 -6.83
CA THR A 176 -7.30 2.91 -7.38
C THR A 176 -7.13 4.23 -8.15
N GLY A 177 -6.16 5.04 -7.75
CA GLY A 177 -5.90 6.35 -8.37
C GLY A 177 -6.70 7.53 -7.81
N SER A 178 -7.57 7.29 -6.83
CA SER A 178 -8.33 8.36 -6.16
C SER A 178 -7.57 8.97 -4.98
N SER A 179 -7.88 10.22 -4.68
CA SER A 179 -7.29 10.95 -3.56
C SER A 179 -8.05 10.69 -2.25
N TYR A 180 -7.33 10.47 -1.15
CA TYR A 180 -7.89 10.43 0.20
C TYR A 180 -8.73 11.67 0.54
N GLN A 181 -8.31 12.84 0.04
CA GLN A 181 -8.96 14.10 0.32
C GLN A 181 -10.34 14.23 -0.33
N THR A 182 -10.58 13.50 -1.41
CA THR A 182 -11.86 13.48 -2.13
C THR A 182 -12.74 12.29 -1.73
N GLU A 183 -12.13 11.11 -1.57
CA GLU A 183 -12.88 9.87 -1.34
C GLU A 183 -13.45 9.77 0.08
N ILE A 184 -12.70 10.18 1.11
CA ILE A 184 -13.18 10.14 2.50
C ILE A 184 -14.42 11.03 2.68
N PRO A 185 -14.43 12.32 2.29
CA PRO A 185 -15.63 13.15 2.42
C PRO A 185 -16.80 12.63 1.57
N SER A 186 -16.54 12.14 0.36
CA SER A 186 -17.56 11.55 -0.51
C SER A 186 -18.19 10.31 0.12
N ALA A 187 -17.37 9.39 0.61
CA ALA A 187 -17.87 8.17 1.27
C ALA A 187 -18.65 8.48 2.55
N LEU A 188 -18.16 9.42 3.37
CA LEU A 188 -18.83 9.85 4.60
C LEU A 188 -20.21 10.44 4.31
N SER A 189 -20.33 11.25 3.24
CA SER A 189 -21.61 11.86 2.83
C SER A 189 -22.60 10.83 2.26
N ASN A 190 -22.11 9.74 1.69
CA ASN A 190 -22.91 8.72 1.00
C ASN A 190 -23.19 7.48 1.86
N THR A 191 -22.61 7.36 3.04
CA THR A 191 -22.79 6.23 3.95
C THR A 191 -23.72 6.61 5.09
N PRO A 192 -24.82 5.85 5.30
CA PRO A 192 -25.87 6.25 6.26
C PRO A 192 -25.44 6.16 7.74
N ASN A 193 -24.43 5.35 8.03
CA ASN A 193 -23.99 5.11 9.41
C ASN A 193 -22.47 5.31 9.52
N VAL A 194 -22.04 6.00 10.59
CA VAL A 194 -20.63 6.17 10.91
C VAL A 194 -20.31 5.41 12.19
N LEU A 195 -19.26 4.58 12.15
CA LEU A 195 -18.71 3.89 13.30
C LEU A 195 -17.34 4.48 13.60
N LEU A 196 -17.27 5.24 14.69
CA LEU A 196 -16.04 5.88 15.14
C LEU A 196 -15.32 5.01 16.17
N VAL A 197 -14.08 4.61 15.87
CA VAL A 197 -13.19 3.94 16.83
C VAL A 197 -12.53 5.00 17.70
N LEU A 198 -13.15 5.27 18.86
CA LEU A 198 -12.66 6.26 19.82
C LEU A 198 -11.44 5.74 20.58
N SER A 199 -10.39 6.54 20.60
CA SER A 199 -9.21 6.36 21.45
C SER A 199 -8.59 7.72 21.75
N LYS A 200 -7.65 7.77 22.70
CA LYS A 200 -6.92 9.01 23.00
C LYS A 200 -6.15 9.56 21.78
N GLU A 201 -5.65 8.65 20.96
CA GLU A 201 -4.95 8.99 19.72
C GLU A 201 -5.92 9.47 18.64
N ALA A 202 -7.15 8.94 18.61
CA ALA A 202 -8.19 9.37 17.69
C ALA A 202 -8.63 10.82 17.98
N GLU A 203 -8.72 11.24 19.25
CA GLU A 203 -9.05 12.62 19.64
C GLU A 203 -8.08 13.66 19.07
N THR A 204 -6.81 13.28 18.86
CA THR A 204 -5.76 14.16 18.33
C THR A 204 -5.52 13.99 16.83
N SER A 205 -6.18 13.03 16.19
CA SER A 205 -6.04 12.75 14.76
C SER A 205 -6.72 13.81 13.92
N ARG A 206 -5.92 14.50 13.07
CA ARG A 206 -6.45 15.55 12.16
C ARG A 206 -7.49 15.02 11.17
N TRP A 207 -7.43 13.74 10.83
CA TRP A 207 -8.40 13.10 9.92
C TRP A 207 -9.71 12.79 10.63
N VAL A 208 -9.64 12.13 11.79
CA VAL A 208 -10.84 11.82 12.61
C VAL A 208 -11.59 13.10 13.03
N GLN A 209 -10.87 14.20 13.29
CA GLN A 209 -11.49 15.49 13.62
C GLN A 209 -12.18 16.17 12.43
N LYS A 210 -11.87 15.80 11.20
CA LYS A 210 -12.50 16.33 9.99
C LYS A 210 -13.71 15.52 9.52
N GLU A 211 -13.78 14.26 9.90
CA GLU A 211 -14.89 13.35 9.66
C GLU A 211 -16.02 13.58 10.67
#